data_b97871b6dcaa34aa3d55906dce039791
#
_entry.id   b97871b6dcaa34aa3d55906dce039791
#
_cell.length_a   1.000
_cell.length_b   1.000
_cell.length_c   1.000
_cell.angle_alpha   90.00
_cell.angle_beta   90.00
_cell.angle_gamma   90.00
#
_symmetry.space_group_name_H-M   'P 1'
#
loop_
_entity.id
_entity.type
_entity.pdbx_description
1 polymer ?
#
loop_
_entity_poly.entity_id
_entity_poly.type
_entity_poly.pdbx_seq_one_letter_code
_entity_poly.pdbx_strand_id
1 'polypeptide(L)'
;MNPGNILILAFYGSSLFGLGHQHKDLANQQVQAAAPAVAAPAPVTGTGADSYVIGPTDVLSITVWKEPTLSGTILVRPDGMISLALLGDVQASGLTPLHLSDQIAAKLKKYIQDPNVSVVVSQIHSKVVYLLGEVVKSGPVEMTPGMRLLEAISSGGGLTDFANSKKIYILRNESGSQQKIPAHYKEALKGDGSLNLVLKPGDTIVVP
;
A
#
# COMPACT_ATOMS: atom_id res chain seq x y z
N MET A 1 -56.55 -45.36 17.01
CA MET A 1 -57.38 -45.52 18.20
C MET A 1 -57.33 -44.23 18.99
N ASN A 2 -58.48 -43.54 18.95
CA ASN A 2 -58.88 -42.39 19.81
C ASN A 2 -59.27 -42.96 21.19
N PRO A 3 -59.58 -42.19 22.23
CA PRO A 3 -59.89 -40.77 22.41
C PRO A 3 -59.53 -40.25 23.78
N GLY A 4 -59.85 -38.95 24.05
CA GLY A 4 -60.02 -38.44 25.39
C GLY A 4 -60.17 -36.91 25.51
N ASN A 5 -61.32 -36.44 25.07
CA ASN A 5 -61.94 -35.18 25.47
C ASN A 5 -62.12 -35.14 26.99
N ILE A 6 -62.01 -33.97 27.62
CA ILE A 6 -62.99 -33.47 28.62
C ILE A 6 -62.84 -31.94 28.78
N LEU A 7 -63.89 -31.30 28.47
CA LEU A 7 -64.51 -30.01 28.70
C LEU A 7 -64.76 -29.77 30.21
N ILE A 8 -64.92 -28.53 30.70
CA ILE A 8 -65.89 -27.91 31.64
C ILE A 8 -65.35 -26.63 32.23
N LEU A 9 -65.90 -25.54 31.88
CA LEU A 9 -66.95 -24.64 32.35
C LEU A 9 -66.48 -23.52 33.31
N ALA A 10 -66.78 -22.37 32.82
CA ALA A 10 -67.13 -21.08 33.33
C ALA A 10 -67.43 -20.88 34.83
N PHE A 11 -67.04 -19.71 35.37
CA PHE A 11 -67.95 -18.92 36.19
C PHE A 11 -67.62 -17.40 36.16
N TYR A 12 -68.69 -16.66 36.12
CA TYR A 12 -68.91 -15.23 36.15
C TYR A 12 -68.45 -14.59 37.46
N GLY A 13 -68.07 -13.31 37.45
CA GLY A 13 -67.97 -12.49 38.61
C GLY A 13 -67.65 -11.07 38.34
N SER A 14 -68.64 -10.23 38.35
CA SER A 14 -68.65 -8.78 38.06
C SER A 14 -67.97 -7.92 39.16
N SER A 15 -67.56 -6.77 38.73
CA SER A 15 -67.76 -5.42 39.41
C SER A 15 -66.65 -4.74 40.16
N LEU A 16 -66.41 -3.57 39.74
CA LEU A 16 -66.35 -2.25 40.34
C LEU A 16 -65.01 -1.69 40.89
N PHE A 17 -64.72 -0.55 40.28
CA PHE A 17 -64.18 0.74 40.84
C PHE A 17 -62.88 0.70 41.65
N GLY A 18 -61.94 1.52 41.17
CA GLY A 18 -60.83 2.00 41.96
C GLY A 18 -59.88 2.87 41.19
N LEU A 19 -60.05 4.17 41.32
CA LEU A 19 -59.20 5.27 40.86
C LEU A 19 -57.70 5.02 40.98
N GLY A 20 -56.97 5.38 39.96
CA GLY A 20 -55.80 6.28 40.05
C GLY A 20 -54.54 5.68 40.61
N HIS A 21 -53.62 5.42 39.73
CA HIS A 21 -52.23 5.84 39.90
C HIS A 21 -51.54 5.74 38.57
N GLN A 22 -51.17 6.92 38.05
CA GLN A 22 -50.28 6.99 36.91
C GLN A 22 -48.91 6.50 37.35
N HIS A 23 -48.57 5.26 37.06
CA HIS A 23 -47.19 4.84 36.98
C HIS A 23 -46.73 4.95 35.54
N LYS A 24 -45.77 5.86 35.34
CA LYS A 24 -44.99 6.00 34.12
C LYS A 24 -44.36 4.65 33.82
N ASP A 25 -44.91 3.98 32.82
CA ASP A 25 -44.23 2.88 32.15
C ASP A 25 -43.05 3.49 31.36
N LEU A 26 -41.88 3.49 31.99
CA LEU A 26 -40.63 3.62 31.27
C LEU A 26 -40.45 2.33 30.47
N ALA A 27 -41.01 2.36 29.29
CA ALA A 27 -40.80 1.34 28.30
C ALA A 27 -39.29 1.10 28.14
N ASN A 28 -38.96 -0.13 28.36
CA ASN A 28 -37.69 -0.77 28.11
C ASN A 28 -37.24 -0.50 26.65
N GLN A 29 -36.55 0.62 26.43
CA GLN A 29 -35.79 0.82 25.21
C GLN A 29 -34.58 -0.12 25.27
N GLN A 30 -34.74 -1.27 24.71
CA GLN A 30 -33.62 -2.07 24.27
C GLN A 30 -32.80 -1.22 23.30
N VAL A 31 -31.74 -0.62 23.82
CA VAL A 31 -30.69 -0.06 23.01
C VAL A 31 -30.03 -1.22 22.30
N GLN A 32 -30.52 -1.53 21.12
CA GLN A 32 -29.87 -2.43 20.19
C GLN A 32 -28.59 -1.70 19.74
N ALA A 33 -27.50 -2.03 20.39
CA ALA A 33 -26.18 -1.57 19.98
C ALA A 33 -25.95 -2.07 18.55
N ALA A 34 -26.17 -1.18 17.61
CA ALA A 34 -25.74 -1.40 16.24
C ALA A 34 -24.21 -1.56 16.28
N ALA A 35 -23.72 -2.78 16.09
CA ALA A 35 -22.32 -3.02 15.83
C ALA A 35 -21.92 -2.13 14.65
N PRO A 36 -20.75 -1.42 14.74
CA PRO A 36 -20.29 -0.66 13.60
C PRO A 36 -20.12 -1.62 12.43
N ALA A 37 -20.89 -1.43 11.38
CA ALA A 37 -20.68 -2.09 10.13
C ALA A 37 -19.25 -1.74 9.70
N VAL A 38 -18.35 -2.71 9.76
CA VAL A 38 -17.03 -2.62 9.15
C VAL A 38 -17.32 -2.42 7.67
N ALA A 39 -17.19 -1.18 7.21
CA ALA A 39 -17.29 -0.86 5.80
C ALA A 39 -16.27 -1.74 5.08
N ALA A 40 -16.76 -2.59 4.20
CA ALA A 40 -15.89 -3.33 3.29
C ALA A 40 -14.96 -2.30 2.62
N PRO A 41 -13.65 -2.55 2.54
CA PRO A 41 -12.75 -1.64 1.86
C PRO A 41 -13.26 -1.46 0.43
N ALA A 42 -13.53 -0.20 0.08
CA ALA A 42 -13.88 0.15 -1.29
C ALA A 42 -12.79 -0.42 -2.22
N PRO A 43 -13.15 -0.95 -3.40
CA PRO A 43 -12.15 -1.39 -4.35
C PRO A 43 -11.26 -0.19 -4.66
N VAL A 44 -10.01 -0.25 -4.21
CA VAL A 44 -8.97 0.69 -4.61
C VAL A 44 -8.78 0.47 -6.10
N THR A 45 -9.40 1.33 -6.90
CA THR A 45 -9.12 1.42 -8.33
C THR A 45 -7.64 1.76 -8.45
N GLY A 46 -6.84 0.75 -8.81
CA GLY A 46 -5.40 0.79 -8.81
C GLY A 46 -4.84 1.69 -9.91
N THR A 47 -4.80 2.98 -9.65
CA THR A 47 -4.06 3.96 -10.46
C THR A 47 -2.56 4.02 -10.10
N GLY A 48 -2.10 3.24 -9.11
CA GLY A 48 -0.70 3.21 -8.67
C GLY A 48 0.10 1.99 -9.14
N ALA A 49 -0.54 0.83 -9.36
CA ALA A 49 0.16 -0.40 -9.75
C ALA A 49 0.63 -0.39 -11.21
N ASP A 50 -0.10 0.31 -12.08
CA ASP A 50 0.24 0.39 -13.50
C ASP A 50 1.36 1.39 -13.82
N SER A 51 1.72 2.24 -12.86
CA SER A 51 2.78 3.25 -13.05
C SER A 51 4.15 2.80 -12.53
N TYR A 52 4.20 1.73 -11.71
CA TYR A 52 5.47 1.25 -11.19
C TYR A 52 6.20 0.42 -12.23
N VAL A 53 7.45 0.79 -12.50
CA VAL A 53 8.36 0.04 -13.36
C VAL A 53 9.36 -0.69 -12.48
N ILE A 54 9.37 -2.02 -12.60
CA ILE A 54 10.27 -2.92 -11.87
C ILE A 54 11.73 -2.58 -12.20
N GLY A 55 12.56 -2.52 -11.19
CA GLY A 55 14.00 -2.32 -11.34
C GLY A 55 14.85 -3.47 -10.82
N PRO A 56 16.15 -3.45 -11.09
CA PRO A 56 17.08 -4.40 -10.48
C PRO A 56 17.05 -4.31 -8.96
N THR A 57 17.26 -5.44 -8.27
CA THR A 57 17.23 -5.60 -6.81
C THR A 57 15.85 -5.51 -6.15
N ASP A 58 14.78 -5.26 -6.89
CA ASP A 58 13.43 -5.37 -6.36
C ASP A 58 13.08 -6.81 -6.02
N VAL A 59 12.22 -6.98 -5.01
CA VAL A 59 11.73 -8.29 -4.61
C VAL A 59 10.28 -8.44 -5.06
N LEU A 60 10.03 -9.46 -5.86
CA LEU A 60 8.71 -9.76 -6.41
C LEU A 60 8.12 -11.00 -5.73
N SER A 61 6.84 -10.94 -5.41
CA SER A 61 6.04 -12.12 -5.06
C SER A 61 5.24 -12.53 -6.29
N ILE A 62 5.54 -13.70 -6.82
CA ILE A 62 4.88 -14.26 -7.99
C ILE A 62 4.00 -15.42 -7.52
N THR A 63 2.73 -15.39 -7.88
CA THR A 63 1.77 -16.44 -7.56
C THR A 63 1.17 -16.98 -8.85
N VAL A 64 1.30 -18.29 -9.05
CA VAL A 64 0.66 -19.01 -10.14
C VAL A 64 -0.47 -19.84 -9.54
N TRP A 65 -1.71 -19.58 -9.94
CA TRP A 65 -2.89 -20.23 -9.37
C TRP A 65 -2.82 -21.75 -9.54
N LYS A 66 -3.05 -22.48 -8.45
CA LYS A 66 -2.96 -23.95 -8.34
C LYS A 66 -1.58 -24.56 -8.56
N GLU A 67 -0.53 -23.73 -8.71
CA GLU A 67 0.83 -24.19 -8.93
C GLU A 67 1.79 -23.62 -7.86
N PRO A 68 1.78 -24.16 -6.64
CA PRO A 68 2.63 -23.64 -5.56
C PRO A 68 4.12 -23.80 -5.84
N THR A 69 4.52 -24.79 -6.66
CA THR A 69 5.91 -25.01 -7.06
C THR A 69 6.48 -23.93 -7.98
N LEU A 70 5.60 -23.18 -8.66
CA LEU A 70 5.94 -22.07 -9.54
C LEU A 70 5.72 -20.71 -8.85
N SER A 71 5.19 -20.74 -7.63
CA SER A 71 4.91 -19.54 -6.84
C SER A 71 6.02 -19.31 -5.83
N GLY A 72 6.36 -18.04 -5.57
CA GLY A 72 7.37 -17.69 -4.58
C GLY A 72 7.82 -16.25 -4.64
N THR A 73 8.74 -15.92 -3.73
CA THR A 73 9.39 -14.62 -3.68
C THR A 73 10.71 -14.69 -4.46
N ILE A 74 10.90 -13.78 -5.39
CA ILE A 74 12.01 -13.79 -6.33
C ILE A 74 12.65 -12.40 -6.37
N LEU A 75 13.97 -12.36 -6.23
CA LEU A 75 14.77 -11.16 -6.40
C LEU A 75 15.02 -10.88 -7.89
N VAL A 76 14.80 -9.65 -8.32
CA VAL A 76 15.24 -9.20 -9.63
C VAL A 76 16.76 -9.05 -9.62
N ARG A 77 17.42 -9.80 -10.47
CA ARG A 77 18.89 -9.82 -10.57
C ARG A 77 19.42 -8.46 -11.07
N PRO A 78 20.71 -8.15 -10.87
CA PRO A 78 21.32 -6.91 -11.37
C PRO A 78 21.25 -6.74 -12.91
N ASP A 79 21.14 -7.85 -13.63
CA ASP A 79 20.92 -7.86 -15.09
C ASP A 79 19.46 -7.58 -15.50
N GLY A 80 18.57 -7.40 -14.51
CA GLY A 80 17.14 -7.13 -14.72
C GLY A 80 16.30 -8.37 -14.99
N MET A 81 16.87 -9.55 -14.90
CA MET A 81 16.18 -10.82 -15.11
C MET A 81 15.68 -11.42 -13.79
N ILE A 82 14.66 -12.26 -13.87
CA ILE A 82 14.22 -13.19 -12.83
C ILE A 82 14.33 -14.62 -13.34
N SER A 83 14.65 -15.55 -12.45
CA SER A 83 14.72 -16.98 -12.81
C SER A 83 13.52 -17.71 -12.23
N LEU A 84 12.71 -18.30 -13.10
CA LEU A 84 11.49 -19.03 -12.76
C LEU A 84 11.63 -20.49 -13.13
N ALA A 85 11.09 -21.38 -12.29
CA ALA A 85 10.99 -22.79 -12.62
C ALA A 85 10.23 -22.99 -13.95
N LEU A 86 10.62 -23.94 -14.76
CA LEU A 86 10.11 -24.24 -16.11
C LEU A 86 10.41 -23.20 -17.19
N LEU A 87 10.46 -21.91 -16.86
CA LEU A 87 10.63 -20.83 -17.84
C LEU A 87 12.08 -20.37 -17.99
N GLY A 88 12.94 -20.69 -17.01
CA GLY A 88 14.29 -20.14 -16.95
C GLY A 88 14.28 -18.63 -16.71
N ASP A 89 15.15 -17.92 -17.41
CA ASP A 89 15.31 -16.47 -17.26
C ASP A 89 14.23 -15.69 -18.02
N VAL A 90 13.62 -14.73 -17.31
CA VAL A 90 12.57 -13.84 -17.82
C VAL A 90 12.94 -12.40 -17.51
N GLN A 91 12.84 -11.52 -18.51
CA GLN A 91 13.05 -10.08 -18.31
C GLN A 91 11.96 -9.52 -17.39
N ALA A 92 12.37 -8.88 -16.29
CA ALA A 92 11.46 -8.23 -15.33
C ALA A 92 11.69 -6.72 -15.27
N SER A 93 12.95 -6.28 -15.23
CA SER A 93 13.29 -4.86 -15.18
C SER A 93 12.81 -4.13 -16.45
N GLY A 94 12.23 -2.94 -16.25
CA GLY A 94 11.64 -2.15 -17.32
C GLY A 94 10.18 -2.47 -17.62
N LEU A 95 9.62 -3.51 -17.00
CA LEU A 95 8.21 -3.88 -17.13
C LEU A 95 7.41 -3.44 -15.92
N THR A 96 6.10 -3.25 -16.09
CA THR A 96 5.17 -3.14 -14.95
C THR A 96 4.83 -4.53 -14.42
N PRO A 97 4.39 -4.68 -13.16
CA PRO A 97 3.94 -5.95 -12.62
C PRO A 97 2.87 -6.63 -13.48
N LEU A 98 1.96 -5.85 -14.06
CA LEU A 98 0.92 -6.36 -14.95
C LEU A 98 1.52 -6.94 -16.25
N HIS A 99 2.37 -6.19 -16.92
CA HIS A 99 3.02 -6.68 -18.16
C HIS A 99 3.90 -7.91 -17.89
N LEU A 100 4.57 -7.96 -16.72
CA LEU A 100 5.35 -9.13 -16.35
C LEU A 100 4.44 -10.35 -16.09
N SER A 101 3.30 -10.18 -15.43
CA SER A 101 2.34 -11.28 -15.20
C SER A 101 1.82 -11.83 -16.53
N ASP A 102 1.46 -10.97 -17.48
CA ASP A 102 0.99 -11.36 -18.81
C ASP A 102 2.07 -12.12 -19.58
N GLN A 103 3.31 -11.65 -19.50
CA GLN A 103 4.46 -12.30 -20.17
C GLN A 103 4.74 -13.69 -19.60
N ILE A 104 4.69 -13.83 -18.26
CA ILE A 104 4.86 -15.12 -17.58
C ILE A 104 3.71 -16.05 -17.97
N ALA A 105 2.46 -15.58 -17.92
CA ALA A 105 1.29 -16.37 -18.29
C ALA A 105 1.38 -16.87 -19.75
N ALA A 106 1.78 -15.99 -20.68
CA ALA A 106 1.95 -16.36 -22.09
C ALA A 106 3.01 -17.47 -22.27
N LYS A 107 4.13 -17.40 -21.52
CA LYS A 107 5.17 -18.43 -21.57
C LYS A 107 4.73 -19.74 -20.94
N LEU A 108 3.96 -19.68 -19.82
CA LEU A 108 3.46 -20.85 -19.10
C LEU A 108 2.39 -21.62 -19.88
N LYS A 109 1.69 -21.02 -20.85
CA LYS A 109 0.69 -21.72 -21.70
C LYS A 109 1.24 -22.95 -22.42
N LYS A 110 2.57 -23.05 -22.58
CA LYS A 110 3.21 -24.25 -23.16
C LYS A 110 3.24 -25.45 -22.22
N TYR A 111 3.05 -25.22 -20.91
CA TYR A 111 3.21 -26.23 -19.87
C TYR A 111 1.91 -26.40 -19.06
N ILE A 112 1.10 -25.35 -18.95
CA ILE A 112 -0.09 -25.31 -18.11
C ILE A 112 -1.27 -24.80 -18.93
N GLN A 113 -2.43 -25.43 -18.76
CA GLN A 113 -3.68 -24.99 -19.38
C GLN A 113 -4.24 -23.81 -18.55
N ASP A 114 -4.50 -22.67 -19.20
CA ASP A 114 -5.05 -21.45 -18.59
C ASP A 114 -4.28 -20.94 -17.33
N PRO A 115 -2.98 -20.64 -17.43
CA PRO A 115 -2.22 -20.16 -16.28
C PRO A 115 -2.70 -18.78 -15.85
N ASN A 116 -3.08 -18.64 -14.57
CA ASN A 116 -3.41 -17.37 -13.96
C ASN A 116 -2.23 -16.96 -13.08
N VAL A 117 -1.59 -15.85 -13.43
CA VAL A 117 -0.36 -15.36 -12.77
C VAL A 117 -0.62 -13.99 -12.15
N SER A 118 -0.22 -13.83 -10.91
CA SER A 118 -0.20 -12.55 -10.21
C SER A 118 1.23 -12.19 -9.84
N VAL A 119 1.63 -10.95 -10.10
CA VAL A 119 2.93 -10.39 -9.72
C VAL A 119 2.71 -9.19 -8.82
N VAL A 120 3.30 -9.24 -7.63
CA VAL A 120 3.26 -8.15 -6.64
C VAL A 120 4.69 -7.76 -6.29
N VAL A 121 4.99 -6.46 -6.25
CA VAL A 121 6.28 -5.98 -5.74
C VAL A 121 6.21 -5.98 -4.21
N SER A 122 6.96 -6.87 -3.58
CA SER A 122 6.99 -7.02 -2.13
C SER A 122 7.94 -6.03 -1.46
N GLN A 123 9.08 -5.74 -2.12
CA GLN A 123 10.07 -4.77 -1.64
C GLN A 123 10.65 -3.99 -2.82
N ILE A 124 10.75 -2.68 -2.65
CA ILE A 124 11.28 -1.76 -3.66
C ILE A 124 12.70 -1.36 -3.23
N HIS A 125 13.71 -1.92 -3.86
CA HIS A 125 15.10 -1.57 -3.62
C HIS A 125 15.76 -0.82 -4.79
N SER A 126 15.12 -0.85 -5.96
CA SER A 126 15.62 -0.20 -7.16
C SER A 126 15.43 1.32 -7.16
N LYS A 127 14.51 1.83 -6.34
CA LYS A 127 14.17 3.26 -6.28
C LYS A 127 14.55 3.83 -4.93
N VAL A 128 15.81 4.27 -4.81
CA VAL A 128 16.34 4.92 -3.62
C VAL A 128 16.97 6.25 -3.98
N VAL A 129 16.93 7.18 -3.04
CA VAL A 129 17.76 8.39 -3.01
C VAL A 129 18.67 8.32 -1.79
N TYR A 130 19.77 9.06 -1.83
CA TYR A 130 20.75 9.07 -0.76
C TYR A 130 20.76 10.41 -0.06
N LEU A 131 20.72 10.41 1.27
CA LEU A 131 20.92 11.59 2.10
C LEU A 131 22.34 11.58 2.64
N LEU A 132 23.06 12.67 2.46
CA LEU A 132 24.45 12.84 2.89
C LEU A 132 24.66 14.18 3.60
N GLY A 133 25.42 14.16 4.72
CA GLY A 133 25.81 15.34 5.48
C GLY A 133 24.90 15.60 6.67
N GLU A 134 24.56 16.86 6.95
CA GLU A 134 23.89 17.34 8.14
C GLU A 134 22.37 17.05 8.13
N VAL A 135 22.02 15.77 8.10
CA VAL A 135 20.68 15.24 8.30
C VAL A 135 20.66 14.27 9.49
N VAL A 136 19.54 14.17 10.17
CA VAL A 136 19.43 13.32 11.39
C VAL A 136 19.75 11.86 11.08
N LYS A 137 19.30 11.35 9.93
CA LYS A 137 19.61 10.00 9.44
C LYS A 137 20.13 10.10 8.01
N SER A 138 21.45 10.02 7.85
CA SER A 138 22.09 9.91 6.55
C SER A 138 22.03 8.47 6.05
N GLY A 139 21.96 8.28 4.74
CA GLY A 139 21.89 6.96 4.09
C GLY A 139 20.85 6.86 2.99
N PRO A 140 20.54 5.64 2.54
CA PRO A 140 19.52 5.40 1.53
C PRO A 140 18.12 5.65 2.09
N VAL A 141 17.27 6.28 1.28
CA VAL A 141 15.84 6.50 1.53
C VAL A 141 15.05 5.90 0.38
N GLU A 142 14.12 5.02 0.69
CA GLU A 142 13.22 4.44 -0.31
C GLU A 142 12.30 5.51 -0.89
N MET A 143 12.18 5.53 -2.19
CA MET A 143 11.37 6.52 -2.89
C MET A 143 9.91 6.10 -2.97
N THR A 144 9.02 6.99 -2.57
CA THR A 144 7.60 6.91 -2.95
C THR A 144 7.38 7.52 -4.35
N PRO A 145 6.35 7.10 -5.08
CA PRO A 145 6.02 7.70 -6.38
C PRO A 145 5.84 9.23 -6.27
N GLY A 146 6.60 9.97 -7.09
CA GLY A 146 6.55 11.43 -7.07
C GLY A 146 7.28 12.11 -5.91
N MET A 147 8.10 11.37 -5.15
CA MET A 147 8.86 11.93 -4.02
C MET A 147 9.64 13.17 -4.40
N ARG A 148 9.56 14.17 -3.53
CA ARG A 148 10.23 15.45 -3.69
C ARG A 148 11.29 15.67 -2.61
N LEU A 149 12.08 16.72 -2.77
CA LEU A 149 13.19 17.06 -1.86
C LEU A 149 12.78 17.14 -0.38
N LEU A 150 11.69 17.85 -0.08
CA LEU A 150 11.26 18.03 1.32
C LEU A 150 10.82 16.72 1.96
N GLU A 151 10.16 15.84 1.19
CA GLU A 151 9.72 14.53 1.65
C GLU A 151 10.93 13.63 1.96
N ALA A 152 11.93 13.63 1.10
CA ALA A 152 13.15 12.85 1.32
C ALA A 152 13.91 13.32 2.57
N ILE A 153 14.08 14.63 2.76
CA ILE A 153 14.73 15.17 3.95
C ILE A 153 13.91 14.85 5.21
N SER A 154 12.58 14.94 5.14
CA SER A 154 11.69 14.57 6.24
C SER A 154 11.80 13.08 6.60
N SER A 155 11.91 12.20 5.60
CA SER A 155 12.13 10.75 5.82
C SER A 155 13.47 10.47 6.51
N GLY A 156 14.47 11.31 6.29
CA GLY A 156 15.75 11.30 7.01
C GLY A 156 15.70 11.92 8.41
N GLY A 157 14.51 12.29 8.91
CA GLY A 157 14.35 12.90 10.22
C GLY A 157 14.59 14.41 10.25
N GLY A 158 14.75 15.05 9.10
CA GLY A 158 15.00 16.48 8.98
C GLY A 158 16.48 16.85 8.98
N LEU A 159 16.73 18.15 9.04
CA LEU A 159 18.07 18.73 9.10
C LEU A 159 18.55 18.79 10.55
N THR A 160 19.87 18.66 10.77
CA THR A 160 20.49 18.95 12.07
C THR A 160 20.60 20.45 12.33
N ASP A 161 20.92 20.84 13.57
CA ASP A 161 21.14 22.25 13.95
C ASP A 161 22.34 22.87 13.25
N PHE A 162 23.27 22.04 12.74
CA PHE A 162 24.50 22.47 12.05
C PHE A 162 24.31 22.59 10.54
N ALA A 163 23.16 22.16 10.01
CA ALA A 163 22.89 22.11 8.58
C ALA A 163 22.85 23.49 7.92
N ASN A 164 23.59 23.66 6.84
CA ASN A 164 23.50 24.87 6.02
C ASN A 164 22.37 24.77 4.99
N SER A 165 21.16 25.05 5.43
CA SER A 165 19.93 24.97 4.62
C SER A 165 19.91 25.86 3.36
N LYS A 166 20.85 26.79 3.20
CA LYS A 166 20.98 27.62 1.99
C LYS A 166 21.90 27.00 0.93
N LYS A 167 22.68 25.98 1.29
CA LYS A 167 23.67 25.37 0.41
C LYS A 167 23.38 23.91 0.08
N ILE A 168 22.16 23.46 0.31
CA ILE A 168 21.71 22.11 -0.06
C ILE A 168 21.71 21.98 -1.59
N TYR A 169 22.16 20.82 -2.07
CA TYR A 169 22.15 20.53 -3.49
C TYR A 169 21.92 19.04 -3.73
N ILE A 170 21.47 18.71 -4.93
CA ILE A 170 21.26 17.35 -5.41
C ILE A 170 22.38 17.04 -6.41
N LEU A 171 23.03 15.91 -6.22
CA LEU A 171 23.89 15.29 -7.22
C LEU A 171 23.07 14.27 -8.00
N ARG A 172 22.92 14.48 -9.28
CA ARG A 172 22.19 13.61 -10.20
C ARG A 172 23.12 13.09 -11.27
N ASN A 173 23.14 11.77 -11.46
CA ASN A 173 23.87 11.17 -12.57
C ASN A 173 22.92 10.96 -13.74
N GLU A 174 23.14 11.67 -14.84
CA GLU A 174 22.43 11.48 -16.09
C GLU A 174 23.43 11.19 -17.23
N SER A 175 23.21 10.07 -17.91
CA SER A 175 24.02 9.67 -19.08
C SER A 175 25.55 9.69 -18.85
N GLY A 176 25.99 9.32 -17.64
CA GLY A 176 27.41 9.24 -17.29
C GLY A 176 28.05 10.58 -16.86
N SER A 177 27.30 11.67 -16.82
CA SER A 177 27.74 12.93 -16.25
C SER A 177 27.00 13.26 -14.95
N GLN A 178 27.76 13.75 -13.96
CA GLN A 178 27.22 14.18 -12.70
C GLN A 178 26.83 15.64 -12.76
N GLN A 179 25.57 15.94 -12.50
CA GLN A 179 25.04 17.29 -12.41
C GLN A 179 24.82 17.70 -10.96
N LYS A 180 25.21 18.93 -10.64
CA LYS A 180 24.94 19.56 -9.34
C LYS A 180 23.76 20.50 -9.49
N ILE A 181 22.62 20.17 -8.86
CA ILE A 181 21.38 20.93 -8.92
C ILE A 181 21.20 21.64 -7.57
N PRO A 182 21.25 22.97 -7.48
CA PRO A 182 21.02 23.69 -6.24
C PRO A 182 19.59 23.48 -5.76
N ALA A 183 19.43 23.24 -4.45
CA ALA A 183 18.13 23.02 -3.82
C ALA A 183 17.76 24.22 -2.96
N HIS A 184 16.65 24.88 -3.29
CA HIS A 184 16.15 26.05 -2.58
C HIS A 184 15.23 25.65 -1.41
N TYR A 185 15.80 24.93 -0.43
CA TYR A 185 15.05 24.30 0.66
C TYR A 185 14.18 25.28 1.45
N LYS A 186 14.71 26.48 1.81
CA LYS A 186 13.95 27.45 2.58
C LYS A 186 12.78 28.06 1.83
N GLU A 187 12.95 28.26 0.55
CA GLU A 187 11.93 28.79 -0.35
C GLU A 187 10.85 27.75 -0.60
N ALA A 188 11.24 26.50 -0.80
CA ALA A 188 10.31 25.37 -0.90
C ALA A 188 9.47 25.18 0.37
N LEU A 189 10.04 25.41 1.57
CA LEU A 189 9.29 25.38 2.83
C LEU A 189 8.27 26.51 2.96
N LYS A 190 8.49 27.66 2.29
CA LYS A 190 7.53 28.78 2.30
C LYS A 190 6.32 28.55 1.39
N GLY A 191 6.24 27.40 0.72
CA GLY A 191 5.10 27.03 -0.12
C GLY A 191 5.34 27.22 -1.62
N ASP A 192 6.57 27.58 -2.05
CA ASP A 192 6.88 27.58 -3.47
C ASP A 192 7.10 26.12 -3.95
N GLY A 193 6.02 25.51 -4.40
CA GLY A 193 6.03 24.11 -4.87
C GLY A 193 6.93 23.88 -6.09
N SER A 194 7.26 24.93 -6.86
CA SER A 194 8.14 24.83 -8.02
C SER A 194 9.59 24.56 -7.61
N LEU A 195 9.98 25.00 -6.42
CA LEU A 195 11.31 24.83 -5.85
C LEU A 195 11.46 23.52 -5.04
N ASN A 196 10.37 22.84 -4.76
CA ASN A 196 10.37 21.49 -4.18
C ASN A 196 10.61 20.47 -5.29
N LEU A 197 11.89 20.27 -5.64
CA LEU A 197 12.31 19.46 -6.78
C LEU A 197 11.87 18.01 -6.68
N VAL A 198 11.37 17.46 -7.79
CA VAL A 198 11.08 16.04 -7.92
C VAL A 198 12.38 15.26 -8.03
N LEU A 199 12.54 14.25 -7.20
CA LEU A 199 13.74 13.41 -7.15
C LEU A 199 13.63 12.28 -8.18
N LYS A 200 14.80 11.83 -8.61
CA LYS A 200 14.97 10.65 -9.46
C LYS A 200 15.71 9.55 -8.69
N PRO A 201 15.47 8.27 -9.01
CA PRO A 201 16.25 7.17 -8.43
C PRO A 201 17.75 7.38 -8.64
N GLY A 202 18.53 7.19 -7.57
CA GLY A 202 19.98 7.43 -7.59
C GLY A 202 20.42 8.86 -7.28
N ASP A 203 19.49 9.80 -7.08
CA ASP A 203 19.84 11.15 -6.64
C ASP A 203 20.50 11.11 -5.25
N THR A 204 21.54 11.93 -5.07
CA THR A 204 22.16 12.14 -3.76
C THR A 204 21.91 13.56 -3.30
N ILE A 205 21.20 13.73 -2.20
CA ILE A 205 20.92 15.01 -1.56
C ILE A 205 22.04 15.28 -0.57
N VAL A 206 22.80 16.35 -0.80
CA VAL A 206 23.91 16.74 0.04
C VAL A 206 23.52 17.95 0.85
N VAL A 207 23.63 17.82 2.17
CA VAL A 207 23.35 18.87 3.17
C VAL A 207 24.67 19.24 3.84
N PRO A 208 25.30 20.36 3.48
CA PRO A 208 26.55 20.83 4.11
C PRO A 208 26.32 21.34 5.50
#